data_ef3189ee02148dd055d9440bee3a6a90
#
_entry.id   ef3189ee02148dd055d9440bee3a6a90
#
_cell.length_a   1.000
_cell.length_b   1.000
_cell.length_c   1.000
_cell.angle_alpha   90.00
_cell.angle_beta   90.00
_cell.angle_gamma   90.00
#
_symmetry.space_group_name_H-M   'P 1'
#
loop_
_entity.id
_entity.type
_entity.pdbx_description
1 polymer ?
#
loop_
_entity_poly.entity_id
_entity_poly.type
_entity_poly.pdbx_seq_one_letter_code
_entity_poly.pdbx_strand_id
1 'polypeptide(L)'
;MDKTQERLDLWCSGQGIQFKDAEAEETYRKRTRRLADAIQLKVPDRMPIAPLVTFFAANYVGLSPEEAMYDLDKAYAAYKQTALDFQWDTAFSHMIAFSGPWLEAFDYKQLKWPGHGVPSNRTYQFVEGEYMKADEYDAFLEDPSDFLIRTYLPRVSGALSPLQMLPPIRMVLPYYLGLMFMFGVAGAMGTASALESLIKAITEFGRFSASTAAFGQEMASLGFPSIFGGMTQAPFDTVGDSLRGTQGIMLDMYRQPDKLQKAMDLILPDAIQMGVISASISPSPTVFIPLHKGPMGFMSIEQFKTFYWPTLHKLMLALIDEGLVPMPFIEADYTDRLEIIKDIPRGKAIYWF
;
A
#
# COMPACT_ATOMS: atom_id res chain seq x y z
N MET A 1 4.48 -2.00 29.86
CA MET A 1 4.42 -0.64 29.31
C MET A 1 3.54 -0.68 28.05
N ASP A 2 2.85 0.39 27.70
CA ASP A 2 2.03 0.45 26.48
C ASP A 2 2.95 0.55 25.25
N LYS A 3 3.01 -0.49 24.43
CA LYS A 3 3.86 -0.55 23.24
C LYS A 3 3.64 0.64 22.28
N THR A 4 2.39 1.14 22.18
CA THR A 4 2.09 2.31 21.34
C THR A 4 2.75 3.57 21.91
N GLN A 5 2.72 3.74 23.23
CA GLN A 5 3.38 4.87 23.89
C GLN A 5 4.89 4.82 23.66
N GLU A 6 5.51 3.66 23.80
CA GLU A 6 6.95 3.49 23.55
C GLU A 6 7.33 3.87 22.12
N ARG A 7 6.55 3.44 21.13
CA ARG A 7 6.78 3.79 19.72
C ARG A 7 6.56 5.29 19.44
N LEU A 8 5.53 5.89 20.02
CA LEU A 8 5.30 7.33 19.90
C LEU A 8 6.42 8.15 20.55
N ASP A 9 6.91 7.74 21.73
CA ASP A 9 8.03 8.41 22.40
C ASP A 9 9.34 8.26 21.60
N LEU A 10 9.59 7.09 21.04
CA LEU A 10 10.73 6.87 20.15
C LEU A 10 10.65 7.78 18.91
N TRP A 11 9.50 7.85 18.26
CA TRP A 11 9.27 8.73 17.11
C TRP A 11 9.50 10.20 17.46
N CYS A 12 8.94 10.65 18.59
CA CYS A 12 9.11 12.02 19.08
C CYS A 12 10.54 12.36 19.49
N SER A 13 11.33 11.36 19.88
CA SER A 13 12.73 11.58 20.28
C SER A 13 13.64 11.97 19.12
N GLY A 14 13.31 11.54 17.90
CA GLY A 14 14.19 11.66 16.73
C GLY A 14 15.46 10.82 16.82
N GLN A 15 15.46 9.79 17.68
CA GLN A 15 16.63 8.90 17.85
C GLN A 15 17.04 8.28 16.51
N GLY A 16 18.35 8.37 16.22
CA GLY A 16 18.95 7.83 15.00
C GLY A 16 18.92 8.79 13.80
N ILE A 17 18.25 9.96 13.91
CA ILE A 17 18.25 10.97 12.86
C ILE A 17 19.46 11.88 13.02
N GLN A 18 20.21 12.07 11.93
CA GLN A 18 21.27 13.07 11.86
C GLN A 18 20.66 14.40 11.38
N PHE A 19 20.27 15.26 12.32
CA PHE A 19 19.70 16.55 12.02
C PHE A 19 20.73 17.51 11.41
N LYS A 20 20.27 18.37 10.50
CA LYS A 20 21.09 19.40 9.87
C LYS A 20 21.67 20.38 10.91
N ASP A 21 20.84 20.76 11.86
CA ASP A 21 21.18 21.69 12.95
C ASP A 21 20.20 21.52 14.12
N ALA A 22 20.41 22.26 15.22
CA ALA A 22 19.58 22.20 16.42
C ALA A 22 18.15 22.71 16.18
N GLU A 23 17.95 23.64 15.26
CA GLU A 23 16.60 24.15 14.90
C GLU A 23 15.78 23.08 14.18
N ALA A 24 16.40 22.32 13.28
CA ALA A 24 15.76 21.19 12.62
C ALA A 24 15.35 20.11 13.62
N GLU A 25 16.22 19.78 14.60
CA GLU A 25 15.90 18.83 15.66
C GLU A 25 14.71 19.31 16.51
N GLU A 26 14.72 20.55 16.94
CA GLU A 26 13.61 21.12 17.72
C GLU A 26 12.30 21.11 16.92
N THR A 27 12.37 21.48 15.64
CA THR A 27 11.22 21.49 14.73
C THR A 27 10.65 20.08 14.53
N TYR A 28 11.52 19.08 14.33
CA TYR A 28 11.11 17.68 14.22
C TYR A 28 10.34 17.23 15.48
N ARG A 29 10.92 17.49 16.66
CA ARG A 29 10.31 17.12 17.94
C ARG A 29 8.97 17.83 18.19
N LYS A 30 8.83 19.09 17.82
CA LYS A 30 7.57 19.84 17.90
C LYS A 30 6.50 19.24 16.99
N ARG A 31 6.87 18.92 15.74
CA ARG A 31 5.95 18.32 14.75
C ARG A 31 5.49 16.93 15.18
N THR A 32 6.42 16.06 15.55
CA THR A 32 6.07 14.70 16.00
C THR A 32 5.28 14.71 17.29
N ARG A 33 5.59 15.59 18.26
CA ARG A 33 4.81 15.74 19.49
C ARG A 33 3.38 16.17 19.18
N ARG A 34 3.19 17.14 18.29
CA ARG A 34 1.87 17.61 17.84
C ARG A 34 1.01 16.49 17.27
N LEU A 35 1.61 15.66 16.40
CA LEU A 35 0.95 14.50 15.82
C LEU A 35 0.63 13.44 16.90
N ALA A 36 1.60 13.13 17.76
CA ALA A 36 1.41 12.16 18.85
C ALA A 36 0.33 12.59 19.84
N ASP A 37 0.27 13.88 20.20
CA ASP A 37 -0.76 14.41 21.08
C ASP A 37 -2.15 14.30 20.43
N ALA A 38 -2.28 14.61 19.14
CA ALA A 38 -3.54 14.43 18.41
C ALA A 38 -3.97 12.96 18.34
N ILE A 39 -3.04 12.04 18.05
CA ILE A 39 -3.30 10.58 18.07
C ILE A 39 -3.84 10.13 19.43
N GLN A 40 -3.23 10.60 20.50
CA GLN A 40 -3.57 10.25 21.88
C GLN A 40 -4.78 11.01 22.43
N LEU A 41 -5.48 11.79 21.60
CA LEU A 41 -6.62 12.64 22.00
C LEU A 41 -6.25 13.69 23.07
N LYS A 42 -4.99 14.11 23.10
CA LYS A 42 -4.52 15.27 23.86
C LYS A 42 -4.69 16.53 23.01
N VAL A 43 -4.68 17.69 23.65
CA VAL A 43 -4.74 18.97 22.93
C VAL A 43 -3.33 19.33 22.44
N PRO A 44 -3.06 19.33 21.14
CA PRO A 44 -1.78 19.79 20.62
C PRO A 44 -1.67 21.33 20.67
N ASP A 45 -0.47 21.87 20.48
CA ASP A 45 -0.22 23.31 20.43
C ASP A 45 -1.01 24.01 19.29
N ARG A 46 -1.28 23.31 18.21
CA ARG A 46 -2.18 23.69 17.12
C ARG A 46 -2.65 22.43 16.35
N MET A 47 -3.62 22.60 15.47
CA MET A 47 -4.04 21.53 14.57
C MET A 47 -2.85 21.03 13.72
N PRO A 48 -2.55 19.72 13.70
CA PRO A 48 -1.54 19.17 12.81
C PRO A 48 -1.98 19.25 11.34
N ILE A 49 -1.03 19.55 10.46
CA ILE A 49 -1.24 19.61 9.02
C ILE A 49 -0.39 18.54 8.34
N ALA A 50 -1.05 17.49 7.86
CA ALA A 50 -0.42 16.34 7.20
C ALA A 50 -1.16 16.04 5.88
N PRO A 51 -0.92 16.79 4.80
CA PRO A 51 -1.67 16.64 3.57
C PRO A 51 -1.18 15.43 2.75
N LEU A 52 -2.11 14.78 2.04
CA LEU A 52 -1.82 13.82 0.97
C LEU A 52 -1.70 14.59 -0.34
N VAL A 53 -0.49 14.99 -0.70
CA VAL A 53 -0.28 15.97 -1.78
C VAL A 53 -0.27 15.38 -3.20
N THR A 54 -0.25 14.07 -3.36
CA THR A 54 -0.27 13.37 -4.65
C THR A 54 0.60 14.08 -5.71
N PHE A 55 0.08 14.38 -6.90
CA PHE A 55 0.78 15.13 -7.94
C PHE A 55 0.75 16.65 -7.77
N PHE A 56 0.14 17.17 -6.69
CA PHE A 56 0.14 18.61 -6.43
C PHE A 56 1.57 19.16 -6.37
N ALA A 57 2.50 18.45 -5.72
CA ALA A 57 3.89 18.87 -5.61
C ALA A 57 4.58 19.04 -6.98
N ALA A 58 4.36 18.12 -7.91
CA ALA A 58 4.87 18.24 -9.27
C ALA A 58 4.27 19.45 -9.99
N ASN A 59 2.95 19.58 -9.98
CA ASN A 59 2.23 20.67 -10.62
C ASN A 59 2.61 22.05 -10.04
N TYR A 60 2.85 22.12 -8.73
CA TYR A 60 3.25 23.36 -8.04
C TYR A 60 4.54 23.95 -8.58
N VAL A 61 5.50 23.11 -8.93
CA VAL A 61 6.79 23.55 -9.52
C VAL A 61 6.79 23.52 -11.06
N GLY A 62 5.65 23.23 -11.70
CA GLY A 62 5.50 23.25 -13.16
C GLY A 62 5.94 21.94 -13.84
N LEU A 63 6.15 20.85 -13.11
CA LEU A 63 6.39 19.53 -13.71
C LEU A 63 5.08 18.89 -14.15
N SER A 64 5.11 18.22 -15.29
CA SER A 64 4.02 17.33 -15.70
C SER A 64 4.00 16.05 -14.87
N PRO A 65 2.85 15.39 -14.75
CA PRO A 65 2.77 14.04 -14.14
C PRO A 65 3.71 13.04 -14.81
N GLU A 66 3.90 13.10 -16.13
CA GLU A 66 4.85 12.23 -16.85
C GLU A 66 6.28 12.46 -16.37
N GLU A 67 6.74 13.72 -16.31
CA GLU A 67 8.08 14.02 -15.80
C GLU A 67 8.28 13.52 -14.37
N ALA A 68 7.27 13.68 -13.51
CA ALA A 68 7.36 13.20 -12.13
C ALA A 68 7.44 11.65 -12.03
N MET A 69 6.88 10.90 -13.00
CA MET A 69 6.93 9.44 -13.03
C MET A 69 8.21 8.89 -13.68
N TYR A 70 8.89 9.68 -14.54
CA TYR A 70 10.05 9.22 -15.29
C TYR A 70 11.37 9.85 -14.86
N ASP A 71 11.35 10.95 -14.11
CA ASP A 71 12.53 11.65 -13.62
C ASP A 71 12.48 11.76 -12.08
N LEU A 72 13.10 10.78 -11.42
CA LEU A 72 13.09 10.67 -9.96
C LEU A 72 13.75 11.87 -9.29
N ASP A 73 14.77 12.48 -9.90
CA ASP A 73 15.49 13.63 -9.34
C ASP A 73 14.60 14.89 -9.37
N LYS A 74 13.89 15.11 -10.48
CA LYS A 74 12.91 16.19 -10.57
C LYS A 74 11.74 15.98 -9.61
N ALA A 75 11.20 14.77 -9.53
CA ALA A 75 10.14 14.44 -8.58
C ALA A 75 10.60 14.70 -7.14
N TYR A 76 11.77 14.19 -6.77
CA TYR A 76 12.38 14.41 -5.46
C TYR A 76 12.48 15.92 -5.13
N ALA A 77 13.05 16.71 -6.05
CA ALA A 77 13.22 18.15 -5.85
C ALA A 77 11.88 18.87 -5.70
N ALA A 78 10.86 18.50 -6.50
CA ALA A 78 9.53 19.07 -6.45
C ALA A 78 8.85 18.86 -5.10
N TYR A 79 8.86 17.62 -4.59
CA TYR A 79 8.23 17.29 -3.30
C TYR A 79 8.98 17.93 -2.12
N LYS A 80 10.31 17.99 -2.18
CA LYS A 80 11.14 18.70 -1.20
C LYS A 80 10.83 20.21 -1.18
N GLN A 81 10.84 20.85 -2.35
CA GLN A 81 10.54 22.29 -2.47
C GLN A 81 9.16 22.61 -1.90
N THR A 82 8.15 21.81 -2.27
CA THR A 82 6.79 21.99 -1.80
C THR A 82 6.70 21.88 -0.27
N ALA A 83 7.34 20.88 0.34
CA ALA A 83 7.35 20.75 1.79
C ALA A 83 8.03 21.94 2.49
N LEU A 84 9.12 22.46 1.92
CA LEU A 84 9.83 23.63 2.44
C LEU A 84 9.02 24.92 2.31
N ASP A 85 8.28 25.10 1.21
CA ASP A 85 7.48 26.31 0.99
C ASP A 85 6.23 26.36 1.87
N PHE A 86 5.54 25.23 2.05
CA PHE A 86 4.30 25.16 2.82
C PHE A 86 4.50 24.90 4.31
N GLN A 87 5.66 24.43 4.75
CA GLN A 87 5.98 24.19 6.16
C GLN A 87 4.96 23.31 6.90
N TRP A 88 4.45 22.26 6.22
CA TRP A 88 3.56 21.26 6.84
C TRP A 88 4.22 20.52 8.01
N ASP A 89 3.43 19.83 8.80
CA ASP A 89 3.95 19.06 9.94
C ASP A 89 4.59 17.74 9.52
N THR A 90 4.35 17.30 8.28
CA THR A 90 4.92 16.07 7.71
C THR A 90 5.45 16.33 6.31
N ALA A 91 6.45 15.56 5.88
CA ALA A 91 6.81 15.46 4.48
C ALA A 91 6.10 14.27 3.82
N PHE A 92 5.56 14.52 2.64
CA PHE A 92 5.01 13.48 1.77
C PHE A 92 5.96 13.25 0.60
N SER A 93 6.39 12.01 0.40
CA SER A 93 7.36 11.68 -0.65
C SER A 93 6.70 11.52 -2.02
N HIS A 94 7.53 11.51 -3.06
CA HIS A 94 7.12 11.24 -4.44
C HIS A 94 6.70 9.77 -4.68
N MET A 95 6.57 8.95 -3.64
CA MET A 95 6.17 7.54 -3.75
C MET A 95 4.83 7.35 -4.49
N ILE A 96 3.93 8.34 -4.40
CA ILE A 96 2.63 8.30 -5.07
C ILE A 96 2.75 8.48 -6.60
N ALA A 97 3.85 9.04 -7.08
CA ALA A 97 4.08 9.25 -8.51
C ALA A 97 4.71 8.02 -9.18
N PHE A 98 4.39 6.84 -8.78
CA PHE A 98 4.93 5.55 -9.27
C PHE A 98 5.97 5.64 -10.40
N SER A 99 7.00 4.79 -10.36
CA SER A 99 8.04 4.79 -11.40
C SER A 99 7.52 4.30 -12.75
N GLY A 100 7.49 5.16 -13.76
CA GLY A 100 7.14 4.79 -15.14
C GLY A 100 8.01 3.65 -15.70
N PRO A 101 9.35 3.70 -15.57
CA PRO A 101 10.24 2.61 -15.98
C PRO A 101 9.93 1.25 -15.34
N TRP A 102 9.52 1.24 -14.06
CA TRP A 102 9.07 0.01 -13.41
C TRP A 102 7.78 -0.52 -14.03
N LEU A 103 6.77 0.35 -14.23
CA LEU A 103 5.49 -0.02 -14.83
C LEU A 103 5.68 -0.59 -16.25
N GLU A 104 6.57 0.00 -17.05
CA GLU A 104 6.92 -0.49 -18.37
C GLU A 104 7.63 -1.85 -18.32
N ALA A 105 8.65 -1.99 -17.46
CA ALA A 105 9.41 -3.24 -17.34
C ALA A 105 8.52 -4.41 -16.92
N PHE A 106 7.49 -4.13 -16.10
CA PHE A 106 6.51 -5.10 -15.64
C PHE A 106 5.36 -5.29 -16.65
N ASP A 107 5.21 -4.40 -17.62
CA ASP A 107 4.04 -4.30 -18.52
C ASP A 107 2.73 -4.38 -17.71
N TYR A 108 2.58 -3.43 -16.75
CA TYR A 108 1.55 -3.49 -15.73
C TYR A 108 0.17 -3.17 -16.29
N LYS A 109 -0.80 -4.06 -16.08
CA LYS A 109 -2.14 -3.98 -16.69
C LYS A 109 -3.20 -3.33 -15.81
N GLN A 110 -2.96 -3.21 -14.50
CA GLN A 110 -3.93 -2.61 -13.57
C GLN A 110 -3.81 -1.08 -13.48
N LEU A 111 -2.98 -0.47 -14.32
CA LEU A 111 -2.77 0.97 -14.35
C LEU A 111 -2.63 1.47 -15.79
N LYS A 112 -3.23 2.62 -16.07
CA LYS A 112 -2.90 3.48 -17.21
C LYS A 112 -2.16 4.70 -16.69
N TRP A 113 -1.10 5.13 -17.37
CA TRP A 113 -0.30 6.27 -16.92
C TRP A 113 0.15 7.14 -18.09
N PRO A 114 0.72 8.33 -17.84
CA PRO A 114 1.18 9.23 -18.89
C PRO A 114 2.01 8.53 -19.97
N GLY A 115 1.63 8.73 -21.24
CA GLY A 115 2.22 8.03 -22.39
C GLY A 115 1.68 6.61 -22.64
N HIS A 116 0.99 6.00 -21.66
CA HIS A 116 0.44 4.64 -21.70
C HIS A 116 -1.06 4.64 -21.42
N GLY A 117 -1.82 5.21 -22.36
CA GLY A 117 -3.29 5.26 -22.29
C GLY A 117 -3.87 6.47 -21.55
N VAL A 118 -3.00 7.38 -21.05
CA VAL A 118 -3.37 8.67 -20.46
C VAL A 118 -2.47 9.75 -21.06
N PRO A 119 -2.97 10.98 -21.33
CA PRO A 119 -2.13 12.11 -21.76
C PRO A 119 -1.05 12.48 -20.74
N SER A 120 0.08 13.04 -21.21
CA SER A 120 1.26 13.39 -20.39
C SER A 120 0.97 14.35 -19.23
N ASN A 121 -0.05 15.18 -19.36
CA ASN A 121 -0.48 16.16 -18.36
C ASN A 121 -1.56 15.66 -17.40
N ARG A 122 -1.89 14.38 -17.45
CA ARG A 122 -2.85 13.73 -16.53
C ARG A 122 -2.12 12.76 -15.63
N THR A 123 -2.68 12.51 -14.45
CA THR A 123 -2.19 11.50 -13.54
C THR A 123 -2.56 10.10 -14.04
N TYR A 124 -2.05 9.06 -13.41
CA TYR A 124 -2.43 7.68 -13.72
C TYR A 124 -3.90 7.41 -13.38
N GLN A 125 -4.41 6.32 -13.92
CA GLN A 125 -5.75 5.82 -13.66
C GLN A 125 -5.68 4.31 -13.42
N PHE A 126 -6.26 3.84 -12.33
CA PHE A 126 -6.42 2.42 -12.07
C PHE A 126 -7.38 1.79 -13.09
N VAL A 127 -7.02 0.60 -13.54
CA VAL A 127 -7.84 -0.23 -14.43
C VAL A 127 -8.44 -1.33 -13.59
N GLU A 128 -9.72 -1.19 -13.30
CA GLU A 128 -10.46 -2.22 -12.62
C GLU A 128 -10.67 -3.43 -13.54
N GLY A 129 -10.52 -4.63 -13.00
CA GLY A 129 -10.68 -5.86 -13.74
C GLY A 129 -10.96 -7.06 -12.86
N GLU A 130 -11.50 -8.12 -13.47
CA GLU A 130 -11.70 -9.41 -12.83
C GLU A 130 -10.45 -10.28 -13.06
N TYR A 131 -9.47 -10.14 -12.19
CA TYR A 131 -8.19 -10.87 -12.25
C TYR A 131 -8.28 -12.26 -11.62
N MET A 132 -9.29 -12.52 -10.81
CA MET A 132 -9.76 -13.83 -10.39
C MET A 132 -11.22 -13.97 -10.78
N LYS A 133 -11.61 -15.04 -11.48
CA LYS A 133 -12.98 -15.31 -11.87
C LYS A 133 -13.78 -15.91 -10.71
N ALA A 134 -15.12 -15.84 -10.83
CA ALA A 134 -16.01 -16.33 -9.79
C ALA A 134 -15.87 -17.83 -9.48
N ASP A 135 -15.51 -18.63 -10.46
CA ASP A 135 -15.30 -20.08 -10.36
C ASP A 135 -13.88 -20.47 -9.91
N GLU A 136 -12.99 -19.49 -9.71
CA GLU A 136 -11.60 -19.74 -9.34
C GLU A 136 -11.32 -19.61 -7.83
N TYR A 137 -12.32 -19.30 -6.99
CA TYR A 137 -12.14 -19.24 -5.54
C TYR A 137 -11.55 -20.51 -4.95
N ASP A 138 -12.01 -21.68 -5.40
CA ASP A 138 -11.52 -22.96 -4.87
C ASP A 138 -10.03 -23.15 -5.17
N ALA A 139 -9.59 -22.80 -6.38
CA ALA A 139 -8.18 -22.86 -6.75
C ALA A 139 -7.31 -21.88 -5.93
N PHE A 140 -7.82 -20.64 -5.70
CA PHE A 140 -7.14 -19.67 -4.86
C PHE A 140 -7.05 -20.13 -3.39
N LEU A 141 -8.14 -20.70 -2.87
CA LEU A 141 -8.19 -21.17 -1.47
C LEU A 141 -7.36 -22.44 -1.23
N GLU A 142 -7.23 -23.31 -2.25
CA GLU A 142 -6.44 -24.54 -2.15
C GLU A 142 -4.93 -24.27 -2.15
N ASP A 143 -4.44 -23.41 -3.07
CA ASP A 143 -3.03 -23.07 -3.19
C ASP A 143 -2.88 -21.61 -3.68
N PRO A 144 -2.94 -20.64 -2.74
CA PRO A 144 -2.84 -19.23 -3.08
C PRO A 144 -1.53 -18.89 -3.81
N SER A 145 -0.42 -19.52 -3.45
CA SER A 145 0.88 -19.25 -4.06
C SER A 145 0.93 -19.70 -5.52
N ASP A 146 0.44 -20.90 -5.80
CA ASP A 146 0.34 -21.40 -7.17
C ASP A 146 -0.62 -20.54 -8.00
N PHE A 147 -1.78 -20.18 -7.44
CA PHE A 147 -2.75 -19.29 -8.10
C PHE A 147 -2.11 -17.93 -8.44
N LEU A 148 -1.40 -17.31 -7.48
CA LEU A 148 -0.76 -16.02 -7.72
C LEU A 148 0.30 -16.12 -8.82
N ILE A 149 1.17 -17.12 -8.80
CA ILE A 149 2.27 -17.26 -9.77
C ILE A 149 1.74 -17.55 -11.18
N ARG A 150 0.82 -18.51 -11.32
CA ARG A 150 0.41 -19.05 -12.63
C ARG A 150 -0.88 -18.45 -13.18
N THR A 151 -1.66 -17.77 -12.36
CA THR A 151 -2.95 -17.21 -12.78
C THR A 151 -2.99 -15.70 -12.64
N TYR A 152 -2.72 -15.17 -11.44
CA TYR A 152 -2.84 -13.74 -11.16
C TYR A 152 -1.73 -12.91 -11.82
N LEU A 153 -0.47 -13.22 -11.57
CA LEU A 153 0.66 -12.48 -12.15
C LEU A 153 0.62 -12.40 -13.68
N PRO A 154 0.31 -13.48 -14.42
CA PRO A 154 0.13 -13.41 -15.87
C PRO A 154 -1.00 -12.47 -16.35
N ARG A 155 -2.02 -12.25 -15.52
CA ARG A 155 -3.14 -11.36 -15.87
C ARG A 155 -2.84 -9.90 -15.59
N VAL A 156 -2.07 -9.62 -14.55
CA VAL A 156 -1.74 -8.24 -14.13
C VAL A 156 -0.45 -7.73 -14.74
N SER A 157 0.37 -8.62 -15.31
CA SER A 157 1.62 -8.30 -15.98
C SER A 157 1.73 -9.02 -17.32
N GLY A 158 1.80 -8.26 -18.41
CA GLY A 158 2.03 -8.84 -19.73
C GLY A 158 3.41 -9.48 -19.86
N ALA A 159 4.42 -8.92 -19.21
CA ALA A 159 5.77 -9.45 -19.16
C ALA A 159 5.85 -10.84 -18.49
N LEU A 160 4.96 -11.10 -17.53
CA LEU A 160 4.90 -12.37 -16.82
C LEU A 160 3.88 -13.36 -17.39
N SER A 161 3.24 -13.06 -18.53
CA SER A 161 2.28 -13.95 -19.17
C SER A 161 2.79 -15.37 -19.43
N PRO A 162 4.09 -15.65 -19.71
CA PRO A 162 4.58 -17.02 -19.87
C PRO A 162 4.46 -17.89 -18.62
N LEU A 163 4.37 -17.30 -17.40
CA LEU A 163 4.24 -18.08 -16.16
C LEU A 163 2.96 -18.92 -16.11
N GLN A 164 1.92 -18.57 -16.85
CA GLN A 164 0.68 -19.35 -16.94
C GLN A 164 0.92 -20.78 -17.50
N MET A 165 2.02 -20.98 -18.22
CA MET A 165 2.36 -22.26 -18.83
C MET A 165 3.17 -23.18 -17.92
N LEU A 166 3.65 -22.67 -16.77
CA LEU A 166 4.37 -23.49 -15.81
C LEU A 166 3.45 -24.55 -15.21
N PRO A 167 3.92 -25.79 -15.01
CA PRO A 167 3.22 -26.75 -14.19
C PRO A 167 3.24 -26.30 -12.70
N PRO A 168 2.28 -26.74 -11.87
CA PRO A 168 2.36 -26.51 -10.44
C PRO A 168 3.71 -26.96 -9.89
N ILE A 169 4.36 -26.11 -9.07
CA ILE A 169 5.72 -26.43 -8.60
C ILE A 169 5.78 -27.74 -7.79
N ARG A 170 4.68 -28.14 -7.15
CA ARG A 170 4.55 -29.42 -6.45
C ARG A 170 4.78 -30.64 -7.34
N MET A 171 4.65 -30.50 -8.67
CA MET A 171 4.89 -31.59 -9.63
C MET A 171 6.35 -32.03 -9.73
N VAL A 172 7.29 -31.31 -9.12
CA VAL A 172 8.69 -31.76 -9.00
C VAL A 172 8.84 -32.95 -8.01
N LEU A 173 7.92 -33.10 -7.06
CA LEU A 173 8.02 -34.10 -5.99
C LEU A 173 7.78 -35.55 -6.43
N PRO A 174 6.84 -35.86 -7.35
CA PRO A 174 6.53 -37.27 -7.70
C PRO A 174 7.69 -38.03 -8.36
N TYR A 175 8.71 -37.32 -8.85
CA TYR A 175 9.83 -37.92 -9.55
C TYR A 175 11.15 -37.27 -9.15
N TYR A 176 12.17 -38.08 -8.83
CA TYR A 176 13.47 -37.54 -8.35
C TYR A 176 14.22 -36.66 -9.36
N LEU A 177 13.90 -36.70 -10.66
CA LEU A 177 14.36 -35.78 -11.70
C LEU A 177 13.30 -34.72 -12.07
N GLY A 178 12.24 -34.56 -11.28
CA GLY A 178 11.13 -33.65 -11.58
C GLY A 178 11.55 -32.20 -11.80
N LEU A 179 12.60 -31.75 -11.10
CA LEU A 179 13.18 -30.42 -11.31
C LEU A 179 13.76 -30.25 -12.72
N MET A 180 14.48 -31.25 -13.25
CA MET A 180 15.00 -31.21 -14.63
C MET A 180 13.86 -31.18 -15.65
N PHE A 181 12.81 -31.97 -15.40
CA PHE A 181 11.63 -31.96 -16.25
C PHE A 181 10.94 -30.60 -16.25
N MET A 182 10.80 -29.98 -15.09
CA MET A 182 10.24 -28.64 -14.95
C MET A 182 11.07 -27.60 -15.69
N PHE A 183 12.41 -27.64 -15.61
CA PHE A 183 13.28 -26.74 -16.38
C PHE A 183 13.16 -26.93 -17.88
N GLY A 184 12.97 -28.15 -18.35
CA GLY A 184 12.72 -28.43 -19.75
C GLY A 184 11.42 -27.78 -20.24
N VAL A 185 10.34 -27.91 -19.49
CA VAL A 185 9.05 -27.27 -19.79
C VAL A 185 9.18 -25.74 -19.71
N ALA A 186 9.77 -25.20 -18.64
CA ALA A 186 9.96 -23.78 -18.46
C ALA A 186 10.77 -23.14 -19.59
N GLY A 187 11.86 -23.81 -20.02
CA GLY A 187 12.70 -23.34 -21.14
C GLY A 187 11.95 -23.26 -22.45
N ALA A 188 11.07 -24.23 -22.75
CA ALA A 188 10.26 -24.25 -23.96
C ALA A 188 9.13 -23.20 -23.98
N MET A 189 8.71 -22.68 -22.82
CA MET A 189 7.53 -21.81 -22.66
C MET A 189 7.85 -20.32 -22.50
N GLY A 190 9.08 -19.89 -22.73
CA GLY A 190 9.47 -18.48 -22.64
C GLY A 190 9.58 -17.95 -21.22
N THR A 191 9.66 -18.82 -20.21
CA THR A 191 9.77 -18.42 -18.79
C THR A 191 11.05 -17.62 -18.51
N ALA A 192 12.14 -17.87 -19.26
CA ALA A 192 13.39 -17.11 -19.13
C ALA A 192 13.16 -15.61 -19.36
N SER A 193 12.44 -15.23 -20.43
CA SER A 193 12.14 -13.83 -20.72
C SER A 193 11.24 -13.18 -19.67
N ALA A 194 10.31 -13.94 -19.08
CA ALA A 194 9.50 -13.47 -17.96
C ALA A 194 10.35 -13.18 -16.73
N LEU A 195 11.32 -14.05 -16.40
CA LEU A 195 12.24 -13.83 -15.29
C LEU A 195 13.18 -12.66 -15.53
N GLU A 196 13.70 -12.48 -16.76
CA GLU A 196 14.51 -11.31 -17.14
C GLU A 196 13.71 -10.01 -16.97
N SER A 197 12.45 -9.98 -17.39
CA SER A 197 11.56 -8.84 -17.21
C SER A 197 11.29 -8.56 -15.73
N LEU A 198 11.10 -9.61 -14.93
CA LEU A 198 10.94 -9.48 -13.48
C LEU A 198 12.20 -8.91 -12.82
N ILE A 199 13.39 -9.36 -13.19
CA ILE A 199 14.67 -8.82 -12.69
C ILE A 199 14.76 -7.32 -13.04
N LYS A 200 14.44 -6.94 -14.27
CA LYS A 200 14.42 -5.53 -14.68
C LYS A 200 13.42 -4.72 -13.85
N ALA A 201 12.20 -5.22 -13.69
CA ALA A 201 11.18 -4.54 -12.88
C ALA A 201 11.62 -4.36 -11.42
N ILE A 202 12.19 -5.40 -10.80
CA ILE A 202 12.74 -5.32 -9.42
C ILE A 202 13.87 -4.28 -9.34
N THR A 203 14.74 -4.22 -10.34
CA THR A 203 15.85 -3.24 -10.39
C THR A 203 15.32 -1.81 -10.45
N GLU A 204 14.34 -1.54 -11.33
CA GLU A 204 13.74 -0.21 -11.44
C GLU A 204 12.94 0.17 -10.19
N PHE A 205 12.21 -0.76 -9.60
CA PHE A 205 11.54 -0.52 -8.32
C PHE A 205 12.54 -0.27 -7.18
N GLY A 206 13.68 -0.96 -7.19
CA GLY A 206 14.77 -0.73 -6.22
C GLY A 206 15.32 0.69 -6.30
N ARG A 207 15.51 1.24 -7.50
CA ARG A 207 15.94 2.65 -7.69
C ARG A 207 14.89 3.62 -7.13
N PHE A 208 13.63 3.38 -7.44
CA PHE A 208 12.51 4.18 -6.92
C PHE A 208 12.44 4.14 -5.40
N SER A 209 12.54 2.95 -4.79
CA SER A 209 12.55 2.77 -3.35
C SER A 209 13.73 3.46 -2.67
N ALA A 210 14.92 3.39 -3.27
CA ALA A 210 16.10 4.08 -2.77
C ALA A 210 15.92 5.61 -2.79
N SER A 211 15.33 6.15 -3.85
CA SER A 211 15.03 7.59 -3.96
C SER A 211 14.01 8.03 -2.90
N THR A 212 12.94 7.28 -2.68
CA THR A 212 11.94 7.61 -1.66
C THR A 212 12.50 7.50 -0.24
N ALA A 213 13.39 6.54 0.02
CA ALA A 213 14.08 6.40 1.30
C ALA A 213 15.04 7.56 1.56
N ALA A 214 15.84 7.94 0.56
CA ALA A 214 16.73 9.11 0.64
C ALA A 214 15.95 10.40 0.91
N PHE A 215 14.82 10.58 0.23
CA PHE A 215 13.91 11.69 0.49
C PHE A 215 13.45 11.73 1.96
N GLY A 216 12.98 10.61 2.49
CA GLY A 216 12.53 10.51 3.87
C GLY A 216 13.64 10.87 4.88
N GLN A 217 14.86 10.39 4.64
CA GLN A 217 16.03 10.69 5.47
C GLN A 217 16.40 12.18 5.42
N GLU A 218 16.47 12.77 4.23
CA GLU A 218 16.77 14.19 4.09
C GLU A 218 15.70 15.07 4.73
N MET A 219 14.42 14.78 4.49
CA MET A 219 13.33 15.56 5.08
C MET A 219 13.32 15.46 6.59
N ALA A 220 13.56 14.29 7.17
CA ALA A 220 13.73 14.11 8.61
C ALA A 220 14.89 14.95 9.15
N SER A 221 16.05 14.97 8.46
CA SER A 221 17.20 15.78 8.83
C SER A 221 16.91 17.30 8.84
N LEU A 222 15.96 17.73 7.99
CA LEU A 222 15.46 19.11 7.91
C LEU A 222 14.29 19.41 8.86
N GLY A 223 13.94 18.47 9.73
CA GLY A 223 12.88 18.67 10.73
C GLY A 223 11.47 18.30 10.26
N PHE A 224 11.32 17.56 9.15
CA PHE A 224 10.03 17.11 8.62
C PHE A 224 9.88 15.59 8.82
N PRO A 225 9.10 15.14 9.81
CA PRO A 225 8.81 13.72 9.97
C PRO A 225 7.91 13.18 8.85
N SER A 226 7.99 11.87 8.59
CA SER A 226 6.95 11.16 7.84
C SER A 226 5.81 10.77 8.79
N ILE A 227 4.55 10.92 8.34
CA ILE A 227 3.42 10.28 9.00
C ILE A 227 3.23 8.83 8.52
N PHE A 228 3.76 8.46 7.35
CA PHE A 228 3.66 7.11 6.82
C PHE A 228 4.79 6.23 7.39
N GLY A 229 4.44 5.37 8.34
CA GLY A 229 5.34 4.36 8.89
C GLY A 229 5.32 3.09 8.07
N GLY A 230 4.15 2.53 7.88
CA GLY A 230 3.89 1.36 7.06
C GLY A 230 2.61 1.49 6.27
N MET A 231 2.26 0.44 5.53
CA MET A 231 0.99 0.36 4.80
C MET A 231 0.50 -1.09 4.72
N THR A 232 -0.81 -1.23 4.66
CA THR A 232 -1.50 -2.49 4.37
C THR A 232 -2.87 -2.16 3.76
N GLN A 233 -3.66 -3.20 3.48
CA GLN A 233 -5.00 -3.02 2.90
C GLN A 233 -6.03 -3.86 3.66
N ALA A 234 -7.27 -3.37 3.74
CA ALA A 234 -8.37 -4.15 4.29
C ALA A 234 -8.59 -5.42 3.45
N PRO A 235 -8.77 -6.61 4.06
CA PRO A 235 -8.91 -7.86 3.30
C PRO A 235 -10.05 -7.84 2.27
N PHE A 236 -11.17 -7.18 2.56
CA PHE A 236 -12.26 -7.00 1.60
C PHE A 236 -11.80 -6.17 0.39
N ASP A 237 -11.10 -5.06 0.63
CA ASP A 237 -10.57 -4.23 -0.45
C ASP A 237 -9.51 -4.98 -1.26
N THR A 238 -8.66 -5.80 -0.62
CA THR A 238 -7.70 -6.65 -1.33
C THR A 238 -8.40 -7.60 -2.31
N VAL A 239 -9.46 -8.27 -1.88
CA VAL A 239 -10.26 -9.13 -2.78
C VAL A 239 -10.93 -8.30 -3.87
N GLY A 240 -11.49 -7.13 -3.53
CA GLY A 240 -12.21 -6.28 -4.46
C GLY A 240 -11.31 -5.57 -5.47
N ASP A 241 -10.19 -5.02 -5.05
CA ASP A 241 -9.30 -4.22 -5.91
C ASP A 241 -8.38 -5.10 -6.75
N SER A 242 -7.82 -6.14 -6.12
CA SER A 242 -6.76 -6.93 -6.75
C SER A 242 -7.27 -8.18 -7.46
N LEU A 243 -8.37 -8.79 -7.01
CA LEU A 243 -8.82 -10.09 -7.51
C LEU A 243 -10.13 -10.01 -8.28
N ARG A 244 -11.23 -9.57 -7.65
CA ARG A 244 -12.59 -9.71 -8.17
C ARG A 244 -13.13 -8.53 -8.96
N GLY A 245 -12.55 -7.35 -8.78
CA GLY A 245 -13.15 -6.10 -9.23
C GLY A 245 -14.42 -5.72 -8.45
N THR A 246 -14.88 -4.49 -8.63
CA THR A 246 -16.05 -3.95 -7.92
C THR A 246 -17.32 -4.76 -8.18
N GLN A 247 -17.62 -5.06 -9.45
CA GLN A 247 -18.82 -5.84 -9.79
C GLN A 247 -18.75 -7.28 -9.29
N GLY A 248 -17.57 -7.90 -9.40
CA GLY A 248 -17.33 -9.27 -8.95
C GLY A 248 -17.59 -9.41 -7.46
N ILE A 249 -16.95 -8.59 -6.63
CA ILE A 249 -17.07 -8.71 -5.17
C ILE A 249 -18.47 -8.36 -4.68
N MET A 250 -19.15 -7.40 -5.33
CA MET A 250 -20.56 -7.10 -5.02
C MET A 250 -21.46 -8.31 -5.25
N LEU A 251 -21.29 -9.02 -6.36
CA LEU A 251 -22.05 -10.22 -6.67
C LEU A 251 -21.70 -11.39 -5.73
N ASP A 252 -20.43 -11.50 -5.34
CA ASP A 252 -19.94 -12.57 -4.48
C ASP A 252 -20.53 -12.50 -3.06
N MET A 253 -20.84 -11.32 -2.54
CA MET A 253 -21.56 -11.17 -1.26
C MET A 253 -22.92 -11.88 -1.25
N TYR A 254 -23.53 -12.08 -2.42
CA TYR A 254 -24.82 -12.76 -2.56
C TYR A 254 -24.69 -14.18 -3.07
N ARG A 255 -23.78 -14.44 -4.01
CA ARG A 255 -23.69 -15.71 -4.75
C ARG A 255 -22.80 -16.74 -4.07
N GLN A 256 -21.74 -16.28 -3.38
CA GLN A 256 -20.76 -17.15 -2.75
C GLN A 256 -20.13 -16.52 -1.48
N PRO A 257 -20.97 -16.07 -0.52
CA PRO A 257 -20.51 -15.34 0.66
C PRO A 257 -19.50 -16.12 1.47
N ASP A 258 -19.65 -17.47 1.58
CA ASP A 258 -18.73 -18.31 2.35
C ASP A 258 -17.33 -18.36 1.73
N LYS A 259 -17.22 -18.37 0.39
CA LYS A 259 -15.91 -18.35 -0.29
C LYS A 259 -15.25 -16.99 -0.16
N LEU A 260 -16.01 -15.90 -0.26
CA LEU A 260 -15.53 -14.54 -0.03
C LEU A 260 -14.98 -14.40 1.40
N GLN A 261 -15.71 -14.87 2.41
CA GLN A 261 -15.24 -14.83 3.79
C GLN A 261 -13.96 -15.65 3.99
N LYS A 262 -13.88 -16.85 3.45
CA LYS A 262 -12.67 -17.69 3.51
C LYS A 262 -11.48 -17.02 2.84
N ALA A 263 -11.68 -16.36 1.69
CA ALA A 263 -10.62 -15.63 1.01
C ALA A 263 -10.12 -14.44 1.85
N MET A 264 -11.01 -13.70 2.50
CA MET A 264 -10.63 -12.61 3.40
C MET A 264 -9.90 -13.11 4.65
N ASP A 265 -10.36 -14.23 5.24
CA ASP A 265 -9.69 -14.84 6.39
C ASP A 265 -8.29 -15.40 6.03
N LEU A 266 -8.12 -15.90 4.79
CA LEU A 266 -6.82 -16.32 4.26
C LEU A 266 -5.85 -15.13 4.08
N ILE A 267 -6.34 -14.00 3.61
CA ILE A 267 -5.54 -12.79 3.36
C ILE A 267 -5.19 -12.03 4.65
N LEU A 268 -6.03 -12.11 5.68
CA LEU A 268 -5.87 -11.32 6.90
C LEU A 268 -4.51 -11.47 7.59
N PRO A 269 -3.93 -12.67 7.79
CA PRO A 269 -2.59 -12.81 8.36
C PRO A 269 -1.51 -12.10 7.55
N ASP A 270 -1.59 -12.18 6.22
CA ASP A 270 -0.64 -11.53 5.32
C ASP A 270 -0.78 -10.01 5.37
N ALA A 271 -2.02 -9.49 5.45
CA ALA A 271 -2.28 -8.07 5.62
C ALA A 271 -1.71 -7.53 6.95
N ILE A 272 -1.85 -8.28 8.05
CA ILE A 272 -1.24 -7.94 9.35
C ILE A 272 0.28 -7.92 9.22
N GLN A 273 0.87 -8.97 8.67
CA GLN A 273 2.31 -9.09 8.50
C GLN A 273 2.87 -7.98 7.62
N MET A 274 2.20 -7.63 6.51
CA MET A 274 2.57 -6.52 5.64
C MET A 274 2.63 -5.20 6.42
N GLY A 275 1.59 -4.89 7.21
CA GLY A 275 1.56 -3.69 8.05
C GLY A 275 2.71 -3.64 9.06
N VAL A 276 3.00 -4.75 9.71
CA VAL A 276 4.10 -4.85 10.71
C VAL A 276 5.47 -4.72 10.05
N ILE A 277 5.72 -5.48 8.97
CA ILE A 277 7.03 -5.44 8.27
C ILE A 277 7.27 -4.06 7.67
N SER A 278 6.29 -3.48 6.97
CA SER A 278 6.46 -2.16 6.35
C SER A 278 6.71 -1.06 7.39
N ALA A 279 6.08 -1.15 8.57
CA ALA A 279 6.31 -0.22 9.66
C ALA A 279 7.65 -0.42 10.40
N SER A 280 8.31 -1.57 10.25
CA SER A 280 9.57 -1.85 10.95
C SER A 280 10.76 -1.05 10.41
N ILE A 281 10.67 -0.53 9.19
CA ILE A 281 11.73 0.23 8.53
C ILE A 281 11.57 1.76 8.68
N SER A 282 10.56 2.22 9.42
CA SER A 282 10.26 3.63 9.63
C SER A 282 10.21 3.96 11.12
N PRO A 283 10.65 5.16 11.54
CA PRO A 283 10.45 5.62 12.91
C PRO A 283 8.97 5.94 13.24
N SER A 284 8.15 6.24 12.23
CA SER A 284 6.72 6.51 12.43
C SER A 284 5.95 5.23 12.78
N PRO A 285 5.14 5.22 13.86
CA PRO A 285 4.38 4.04 14.24
C PRO A 285 3.08 3.85 13.44
N THR A 286 2.74 4.73 12.51
CA THR A 286 1.46 4.68 11.81
C THR A 286 1.47 3.68 10.66
N VAL A 287 0.33 3.05 10.40
CA VAL A 287 0.13 2.14 9.28
C VAL A 287 -1.06 2.63 8.44
N PHE A 288 -0.77 3.08 7.23
CA PHE A 288 -1.77 3.55 6.28
C PHE A 288 -2.63 2.41 5.75
N ILE A 289 -3.96 2.58 5.77
CA ILE A 289 -4.94 1.60 5.31
C ILE A 289 -5.97 2.32 4.44
N PRO A 290 -5.82 2.34 3.11
CA PRO A 290 -6.84 2.92 2.23
C PRO A 290 -8.12 2.10 2.28
N LEU A 291 -9.29 2.77 2.37
CA LEU A 291 -10.60 2.14 2.45
C LEU A 291 -11.44 2.51 1.24
N HIS A 292 -11.58 1.59 0.30
CA HIS A 292 -12.19 1.84 -1.02
C HIS A 292 -13.66 1.39 -1.10
N LYS A 293 -13.98 0.20 -0.55
CA LYS A 293 -15.25 -0.47 -0.85
C LYS A 293 -16.19 -0.60 0.36
N GLY A 294 -15.88 0.10 1.46
CA GLY A 294 -16.70 0.14 2.67
C GLY A 294 -17.73 1.27 2.77
N PRO A 295 -17.74 2.34 1.90
CA PRO A 295 -18.58 3.51 2.14
C PRO A 295 -20.08 3.27 1.92
N MET A 296 -20.85 4.23 2.41
CA MET A 296 -22.28 4.33 2.10
C MET A 296 -22.46 4.44 0.58
N GLY A 297 -23.42 3.70 0.04
CA GLY A 297 -23.68 3.63 -1.40
C GLY A 297 -22.96 2.48 -2.11
N PHE A 298 -21.85 1.95 -1.56
CA PHE A 298 -21.23 0.73 -2.10
C PHE A 298 -21.91 -0.52 -1.53
N MET A 299 -22.09 -0.59 -0.22
CA MET A 299 -22.76 -1.70 0.45
C MET A 299 -23.71 -1.22 1.54
N SER A 300 -24.70 -2.04 1.90
CA SER A 300 -25.56 -1.77 3.04
C SER A 300 -24.81 -1.85 4.36
N ILE A 301 -25.40 -1.29 5.42
CA ILE A 301 -24.80 -1.35 6.77
C ILE A 301 -24.68 -2.79 7.28
N GLU A 302 -25.61 -3.67 6.93
CA GLU A 302 -25.56 -5.08 7.31
C GLU A 302 -24.45 -5.84 6.54
N GLN A 303 -24.24 -5.51 5.26
CA GLN A 303 -23.11 -6.04 4.49
C GLN A 303 -21.77 -5.55 5.04
N PHE A 304 -21.68 -4.27 5.43
CA PHE A 304 -20.51 -3.72 6.09
C PHE A 304 -20.16 -4.47 7.38
N LYS A 305 -21.15 -4.72 8.24
CA LYS A 305 -21.00 -5.48 9.47
C LYS A 305 -20.62 -6.95 9.23
N THR A 306 -21.09 -7.54 8.13
CA THR A 306 -20.89 -8.95 7.83
C THR A 306 -19.57 -9.21 7.09
N PHE A 307 -19.23 -8.40 6.09
CA PHE A 307 -18.13 -8.68 5.19
C PHE A 307 -16.92 -7.75 5.38
N TYR A 308 -17.17 -6.46 5.65
CA TYR A 308 -16.08 -5.48 5.63
C TYR A 308 -15.44 -5.30 7.02
N TRP A 309 -16.23 -4.91 8.00
CA TRP A 309 -15.75 -4.55 9.33
C TRP A 309 -15.05 -5.66 10.09
N PRO A 310 -15.51 -6.93 10.10
CA PRO A 310 -14.90 -7.95 10.95
C PRO A 310 -13.42 -8.18 10.68
N THR A 311 -13.01 -8.24 9.41
CA THR A 311 -11.60 -8.45 9.06
C THR A 311 -10.77 -7.17 9.19
N LEU A 312 -11.31 -6.00 8.85
CA LEU A 312 -10.67 -4.71 9.09
C LEU A 312 -10.44 -4.46 10.60
N HIS A 313 -11.44 -4.75 11.43
CA HIS A 313 -11.34 -4.62 12.88
C HIS A 313 -10.23 -5.49 13.47
N LYS A 314 -10.20 -6.78 13.09
CA LYS A 314 -9.13 -7.70 13.48
C LYS A 314 -7.75 -7.21 13.04
N LEU A 315 -7.63 -6.73 11.79
CA LEU A 315 -6.39 -6.13 11.27
C LEU A 315 -5.94 -4.95 12.14
N MET A 316 -6.84 -4.00 12.41
CA MET A 316 -6.52 -2.82 13.22
C MET A 316 -6.10 -3.19 14.64
N LEU A 317 -6.82 -4.11 15.30
CA LEU A 317 -6.48 -4.56 16.65
C LEU A 317 -5.12 -5.28 16.67
N ALA A 318 -4.83 -6.13 15.71
CA ALA A 318 -3.53 -6.81 15.62
C ALA A 318 -2.36 -5.82 15.45
N LEU A 319 -2.54 -4.77 14.64
CA LEU A 319 -1.54 -3.70 14.52
C LEU A 319 -1.36 -2.93 15.84
N ILE A 320 -2.45 -2.66 16.57
CA ILE A 320 -2.41 -2.00 17.89
C ILE A 320 -1.66 -2.87 18.90
N ASP A 321 -1.86 -4.19 18.90
CA ASP A 321 -1.17 -5.14 19.78
C ASP A 321 0.35 -5.16 19.55
N GLU A 322 0.78 -4.82 18.31
CA GLU A 322 2.19 -4.60 17.95
C GLU A 322 2.69 -3.17 18.29
N GLY A 323 1.84 -2.35 18.90
CA GLY A 323 2.15 -0.96 19.28
C GLY A 323 2.06 0.02 18.10
N LEU A 324 1.53 -0.42 16.97
CA LEU A 324 1.34 0.42 15.79
C LEU A 324 0.04 1.21 15.89
N VAL A 325 -0.08 2.25 15.08
CA VAL A 325 -1.25 3.13 15.01
C VAL A 325 -1.88 2.96 13.63
N PRO A 326 -2.95 2.15 13.50
CA PRO A 326 -3.68 2.05 12.24
C PRO A 326 -4.20 3.43 11.82
N MET A 327 -4.05 3.75 10.54
CA MET A 327 -4.48 5.01 9.94
C MET A 327 -5.39 4.73 8.74
N PRO A 328 -6.67 4.35 8.98
CA PRO A 328 -7.66 4.23 7.93
C PRO A 328 -7.85 5.56 7.19
N PHE A 329 -7.64 5.53 5.87
CA PHE A 329 -7.91 6.64 4.97
C PHE A 329 -9.28 6.42 4.30
N ILE A 330 -10.21 7.29 4.63
CA ILE A 330 -11.63 7.17 4.26
C ILE A 330 -11.88 8.05 3.04
N GLU A 331 -12.01 7.43 1.88
CA GLU A 331 -12.13 8.15 0.59
C GLU A 331 -13.57 8.55 0.23
N ALA A 332 -14.56 8.18 1.04
CA ALA A 332 -15.96 8.46 0.74
C ALA A 332 -16.82 8.56 2.00
N ASP A 333 -18.16 8.59 1.86
CA ASP A 333 -19.07 8.79 2.98
C ASP A 333 -19.20 7.56 3.90
N TYR A 334 -18.81 7.74 5.16
CA TYR A 334 -18.91 6.76 6.25
C TYR A 334 -19.83 7.23 7.39
N THR A 335 -20.66 8.23 7.15
CA THR A 335 -21.47 8.86 8.21
C THR A 335 -22.32 7.84 8.98
N ASP A 336 -22.94 6.88 8.32
CA ASP A 336 -23.74 5.83 8.95
C ASP A 336 -22.92 4.66 9.53
N ARG A 337 -21.58 4.65 9.33
CA ARG A 337 -20.64 3.66 9.86
C ARG A 337 -19.88 4.17 11.09
N LEU A 338 -19.97 5.45 11.43
CA LEU A 338 -19.20 6.05 12.53
C LEU A 338 -19.41 5.32 13.86
N GLU A 339 -20.66 4.89 14.16
CA GLU A 339 -20.97 4.14 15.36
C GLU A 339 -20.34 2.74 15.41
N ILE A 340 -19.99 2.17 14.25
CA ILE A 340 -19.35 0.85 14.16
C ILE A 340 -17.84 1.02 14.25
N ILE A 341 -17.26 1.92 13.45
CA ILE A 341 -15.79 2.08 13.36
C ILE A 341 -15.18 2.68 14.64
N LYS A 342 -15.96 3.29 15.51
CA LYS A 342 -15.50 3.77 16.82
C LYS A 342 -15.13 2.64 17.80
N ASP A 343 -15.46 1.38 17.49
CA ASP A 343 -15.11 0.20 18.30
C ASP A 343 -13.62 -0.16 18.16
N ILE A 344 -12.78 0.85 18.37
CA ILE A 344 -11.32 0.76 18.44
C ILE A 344 -10.85 1.46 19.71
N PRO A 345 -9.82 0.94 20.41
CA PRO A 345 -9.31 1.56 21.62
C PRO A 345 -8.95 3.04 21.40
N ARG A 346 -9.46 3.90 22.29
CA ARG A 346 -9.28 5.36 22.20
C ARG A 346 -7.80 5.74 22.21
N GLY A 347 -7.43 6.65 21.31
CA GLY A 347 -6.05 7.13 21.20
C GLY A 347 -5.08 6.13 20.57
N LYS A 348 -5.59 5.14 19.84
CA LYS A 348 -4.79 4.08 19.20
C LYS A 348 -4.92 4.02 17.68
N ALA A 349 -5.72 4.87 17.06
CA ALA A 349 -5.91 4.94 15.63
C ALA A 349 -6.11 6.38 15.16
N ILE A 350 -5.85 6.62 13.88
CA ILE A 350 -6.17 7.87 13.16
C ILE A 350 -7.22 7.53 12.12
N TYR A 351 -8.37 8.16 12.17
CA TYR A 351 -9.31 8.15 11.03
C TYR A 351 -9.06 9.40 10.20
N TRP A 352 -8.62 9.21 8.97
CA TRP A 352 -8.30 10.28 8.05
C TRP A 352 -9.43 10.40 7.02
N PHE A 353 -10.19 11.51 7.11
CA PHE A 353 -11.32 11.82 6.24
C PHE A 353 -10.93 12.83 5.17
#